data_833fc7f3d2d0cda13cc9390659e20b9a
#
_entry.id   833fc7f3d2d0cda13cc9390659e20b9a
#
_cell.length_a   1.000
_cell.length_b   1.000
_cell.length_c   1.000
_cell.angle_alpha   90.00
_cell.angle_beta   90.00
_cell.angle_gamma   90.00
#
_symmetry.space_group_name_H-M   'P 1'
#
loop_
_entity.id
_entity.type
_entity.pdbx_description
1 polymer ?
#
loop_
_entity_poly.entity_id
_entity_poly.type
_entity_poly.pdbx_seq_one_letter_code
_entity_poly.pdbx_strand_id
1 'polypeptide(L)'
;MENKEIELEFSIKSGSPEKQRTACVVVGVFESRKLSGPAIDIDRASDGYLSDILRGGDMEGKPGSVLLLHKVPNILADRVLLVGLGKERDFHEKAYRDAIASAVKTLRDTGSMEAAITLSEIPVRKRDVTWNVEQAVISAHDALYRFDHMKSKPSEARRPLKRVIFAVSRRGELKYGEVGLAHGLAIARGIGLAKDLGNTPSNICTPEYLAGQAQKLAKAYGFRSEILDYAACDKLGMGSFLSVGKGSDKPPRFIVLKHEGGNKGDKPVVLVGKAITFDAGGISLKPPAEMDEMNYDMSGGGAVLGAFRAIGELGLPLNVIGLVPSCENMPDANANKPGDIVTSMSGQTIEILNTDAEGRLILCDALTYAERFEPDAVIDLATLTGACVIALGAHPSALYSNHDPLAREIEHAADHAWDRVWRMPLWDDYQDQLKSSLADMANIGGRPAGSITAACFLSRFAKKYHWAHLDIAGTAYKGGREKGSTGRPVSLLVHFLLNRAQK
;
A
#
# COMPACT_ATOMS: atom_id res chain seq x y z
N MET A 1 20.77 8.74 -14.22
CA MET A 1 21.09 7.47 -14.88
C MET A 1 19.95 6.53 -14.54
N GLU A 2 19.14 6.16 -15.53
CA GLU A 2 18.13 5.11 -15.36
C GLU A 2 18.90 3.80 -15.17
N ASN A 3 19.00 3.32 -13.95
CA ASN A 3 19.38 1.94 -13.72
C ASN A 3 18.33 1.08 -14.43
N LYS A 4 18.74 0.33 -15.45
CA LYS A 4 17.94 -0.78 -15.98
C LYS A 4 17.86 -1.83 -14.87
N GLU A 5 16.93 -1.67 -13.93
CA GLU A 5 16.51 -2.79 -13.11
C GLU A 5 16.08 -3.89 -14.09
N ILE A 6 16.63 -5.08 -13.90
CA ILE A 6 16.16 -6.28 -14.64
C ILE A 6 14.74 -6.51 -14.10
N GLU A 7 13.76 -6.00 -14.85
CA GLU A 7 12.36 -6.16 -14.50
C GLU A 7 12.04 -7.65 -14.47
N LEU A 8 11.56 -8.14 -13.33
CA LEU A 8 11.16 -9.54 -13.17
C LEU A 8 9.93 -9.80 -14.03
N GLU A 9 10.07 -10.69 -15.00
CA GLU A 9 8.97 -11.09 -15.87
C GLU A 9 8.09 -12.13 -15.17
N PHE A 10 6.79 -11.94 -15.26
CA PHE A 10 5.79 -12.89 -14.77
C PHE A 10 4.95 -13.43 -15.94
N SER A 11 4.60 -14.70 -15.87
CA SER A 11 3.71 -15.33 -16.86
C SER A 11 2.89 -16.45 -16.24
N ILE A 12 1.83 -16.87 -16.94
CA ILE A 12 0.95 -17.96 -16.51
C ILE A 12 1.09 -19.12 -17.48
N LYS A 13 1.16 -20.33 -16.93
CA LYS A 13 1.12 -21.57 -17.74
C LYS A 13 0.23 -22.60 -17.07
N SER A 14 -0.38 -23.46 -17.88
CA SER A 14 -0.98 -24.71 -17.42
C SER A 14 -0.12 -25.88 -17.85
N GLY A 15 -0.11 -26.95 -17.08
CA GLY A 15 0.62 -28.18 -17.41
C GLY A 15 1.24 -28.84 -16.20
N SER A 16 1.55 -30.12 -16.32
CA SER A 16 2.07 -30.93 -15.23
C SER A 16 3.44 -30.45 -14.75
N PRO A 17 3.66 -30.37 -13.43
CA PRO A 17 4.90 -29.84 -12.85
C PRO A 17 6.16 -30.62 -13.24
N GLU A 18 6.06 -31.95 -13.41
CA GLU A 18 7.16 -32.83 -13.82
C GLU A 18 7.65 -32.57 -15.25
N LYS A 19 6.80 -31.97 -16.09
CA LYS A 19 7.10 -31.66 -17.50
C LYS A 19 7.53 -30.23 -17.75
N GLN A 20 7.66 -29.42 -16.69
CA GLN A 20 8.11 -28.03 -16.81
C GLN A 20 9.63 -27.99 -17.07
N ARG A 21 10.02 -27.55 -18.27
CA ARG A 21 11.44 -27.24 -18.58
C ARG A 21 11.78 -25.86 -18.04
N THR A 22 12.39 -25.83 -16.86
CA THR A 22 12.74 -24.60 -16.16
C THR A 22 13.95 -24.85 -15.25
N ALA A 23 14.61 -23.79 -14.80
CA ALA A 23 15.74 -23.94 -13.88
C ALA A 23 15.31 -24.43 -12.47
N CYS A 24 14.06 -24.18 -12.08
CA CYS A 24 13.52 -24.68 -10.82
C CYS A 24 11.99 -24.80 -10.90
N VAL A 25 11.43 -25.89 -10.39
CA VAL A 25 10.01 -26.03 -10.11
C VAL A 25 9.79 -25.96 -8.59
N VAL A 26 8.77 -25.19 -8.17
CA VAL A 26 8.44 -24.97 -6.75
C VAL A 26 7.15 -25.70 -6.42
N VAL A 27 7.17 -26.56 -5.39
CA VAL A 27 6.01 -27.31 -4.91
C VAL A 27 5.88 -27.22 -3.39
N GLY A 28 4.68 -27.45 -2.86
CA GLY A 28 4.37 -27.28 -1.45
C GLY A 28 4.35 -28.60 -0.68
N VAL A 29 4.76 -28.54 0.61
CA VAL A 29 4.67 -29.65 1.57
C VAL A 29 3.96 -29.12 2.82
N PHE A 30 2.84 -29.75 3.19
CA PHE A 30 2.17 -29.48 4.47
C PHE A 30 2.86 -30.16 5.64
N GLU A 31 2.59 -29.71 6.86
CA GLU A 31 3.05 -30.38 8.08
C GLU A 31 2.68 -31.87 8.08
N SER A 32 3.44 -32.64 8.86
CA SER A 32 3.43 -34.12 8.85
C SER A 32 3.87 -34.71 7.51
N ARG A 33 4.68 -33.97 6.74
CA ARG A 33 5.29 -34.42 5.49
C ARG A 33 4.27 -34.72 4.39
N LYS A 34 3.08 -34.11 4.44
CA LYS A 34 2.03 -34.31 3.46
C LYS A 34 2.31 -33.50 2.19
N LEU A 35 2.45 -34.16 1.06
CA LEU A 35 2.68 -33.52 -0.24
C LEU A 35 1.40 -32.78 -0.71
N SER A 36 1.57 -31.60 -1.32
CA SER A 36 0.52 -30.92 -2.08
C SER A 36 0.25 -31.66 -3.40
N GLY A 37 -0.87 -31.34 -4.10
CA GLY A 37 -1.21 -31.96 -5.39
C GLY A 37 -0.05 -31.95 -6.38
N PRO A 38 0.53 -30.77 -6.71
CA PRO A 38 1.70 -30.70 -7.60
C PRO A 38 2.94 -31.47 -7.09
N ALA A 39 3.14 -31.54 -5.76
CA ALA A 39 4.24 -32.30 -5.18
C ALA A 39 4.02 -33.81 -5.33
N ILE A 40 2.78 -34.31 -5.25
CA ILE A 40 2.40 -35.70 -5.52
C ILE A 40 2.74 -36.07 -6.97
N ASP A 41 2.49 -35.18 -7.93
CA ASP A 41 2.80 -35.46 -9.34
C ASP A 41 4.32 -35.57 -9.58
N ILE A 42 5.12 -34.69 -8.94
CA ILE A 42 6.59 -34.80 -8.95
C ILE A 42 7.04 -36.10 -8.28
N ASP A 43 6.50 -36.43 -7.11
CA ASP A 43 6.86 -37.65 -6.36
C ASP A 43 6.58 -38.92 -7.16
N ARG A 44 5.39 -39.00 -7.79
CA ARG A 44 5.01 -40.09 -8.66
C ARG A 44 5.95 -40.23 -9.86
N ALA A 45 6.28 -39.14 -10.53
CA ALA A 45 7.16 -39.13 -11.69
C ALA A 45 8.60 -39.50 -11.35
N SER A 46 9.03 -39.24 -10.13
CA SER A 46 10.36 -39.56 -9.59
C SER A 46 10.42 -40.86 -8.77
N ASP A 47 9.45 -41.74 -8.94
CA ASP A 47 9.38 -43.06 -8.29
C ASP A 47 9.45 -42.99 -6.73
N GLY A 48 8.79 -41.99 -6.14
CA GLY A 48 8.70 -41.79 -4.68
C GLY A 48 9.88 -41.06 -4.06
N TYR A 49 10.73 -40.44 -4.86
CA TYR A 49 11.94 -39.76 -4.40
C TYR A 49 11.69 -38.67 -3.35
N LEU A 50 10.64 -37.83 -3.52
CA LEU A 50 10.31 -36.80 -2.53
C LEU A 50 9.84 -37.42 -1.22
N SER A 51 9.01 -38.45 -1.28
CA SER A 51 8.53 -39.20 -0.12
C SER A 51 9.68 -39.85 0.67
N ASP A 52 10.71 -40.35 -0.01
CA ASP A 52 11.89 -40.94 0.63
C ASP A 52 12.70 -39.90 1.40
N ILE A 53 12.96 -38.75 0.78
CA ILE A 53 13.64 -37.61 1.42
C ILE A 53 12.87 -37.13 2.65
N LEU A 54 11.56 -36.96 2.53
CA LEU A 54 10.73 -36.52 3.65
C LEU A 54 10.70 -37.55 4.79
N ARG A 55 10.72 -38.85 4.48
CA ARG A 55 10.85 -39.92 5.50
C ARG A 55 12.19 -39.87 6.25
N GLY A 56 13.26 -39.47 5.54
CA GLY A 56 14.57 -39.22 6.14
C GLY A 56 14.59 -38.12 7.18
N GLY A 57 13.59 -37.24 7.19
CA GLY A 57 13.46 -36.16 8.19
C GLY A 57 14.03 -34.82 7.75
N ASP A 58 14.42 -34.68 6.48
CA ASP A 58 15.06 -33.46 5.97
C ASP A 58 14.10 -32.24 5.97
N MET A 59 12.77 -32.51 5.95
CA MET A 59 11.75 -31.48 5.98
C MET A 59 10.43 -31.96 6.61
N GLU A 60 9.84 -31.19 7.50
CA GLU A 60 8.58 -31.47 8.18
C GLU A 60 7.36 -30.73 7.60
N GLY A 61 7.58 -29.80 6.68
CA GLY A 61 6.53 -28.95 6.10
C GLY A 61 6.11 -27.76 6.96
N LYS A 62 6.90 -27.36 7.97
CA LYS A 62 6.63 -26.19 8.82
C LYS A 62 6.61 -24.91 7.99
N PRO A 63 5.77 -23.90 8.35
CA PRO A 63 5.68 -22.65 7.59
C PRO A 63 7.05 -22.01 7.36
N GLY A 64 7.34 -21.61 6.13
CA GLY A 64 8.58 -20.93 5.74
C GLY A 64 9.82 -21.83 5.64
N SER A 65 9.73 -23.13 6.00
CA SER A 65 10.84 -24.06 5.73
C SER A 65 10.98 -24.30 4.23
N VAL A 66 12.21 -24.45 3.75
CA VAL A 66 12.51 -24.71 2.34
C VAL A 66 13.56 -25.80 2.20
N LEU A 67 13.46 -26.62 1.17
CA LEU A 67 14.46 -27.63 0.83
C LEU A 67 14.66 -27.65 -0.70
N LEU A 68 15.88 -27.35 -1.12
CA LEU A 68 16.25 -27.33 -2.54
C LEU A 68 16.89 -28.66 -2.94
N LEU A 69 16.26 -29.36 -3.89
CA LEU A 69 16.74 -30.61 -4.42
C LEU A 69 17.30 -30.41 -5.83
N HIS A 70 18.43 -31.04 -6.11
CA HIS A 70 19.07 -31.02 -7.41
C HIS A 70 18.88 -32.34 -8.14
N LYS A 71 18.65 -32.28 -9.47
CA LYS A 71 18.61 -33.46 -10.35
C LYS A 71 17.65 -34.55 -9.84
N VAL A 72 16.42 -34.15 -9.48
CA VAL A 72 15.36 -35.11 -9.12
C VAL A 72 15.11 -36.03 -10.31
N PRO A 73 15.08 -37.36 -10.13
CA PRO A 73 14.92 -38.32 -11.24
C PRO A 73 13.65 -38.07 -12.05
N ASN A 74 13.72 -38.29 -13.38
CA ASN A 74 12.60 -38.19 -14.32
C ASN A 74 11.87 -36.83 -14.38
N ILE A 75 12.45 -35.77 -13.80
CA ILE A 75 11.90 -34.40 -13.80
C ILE A 75 12.69 -33.54 -14.79
N LEU A 76 11.98 -32.74 -15.61
CA LEU A 76 12.62 -31.91 -16.64
C LEU A 76 13.23 -30.61 -16.09
N ALA A 77 12.88 -30.20 -14.88
CA ALA A 77 13.49 -29.08 -14.23
C ALA A 77 14.85 -29.45 -13.63
N ASP A 78 15.82 -28.52 -13.65
CA ASP A 78 17.15 -28.74 -13.06
C ASP A 78 17.10 -28.93 -11.52
N ARG A 79 16.08 -28.31 -10.90
CA ARG A 79 15.90 -28.30 -9.43
C ARG A 79 14.42 -28.39 -9.06
N VAL A 80 14.15 -28.93 -7.88
CA VAL A 80 12.84 -28.91 -7.21
C VAL A 80 13.00 -28.18 -5.87
N LEU A 81 12.25 -27.13 -5.63
CA LEU A 81 12.20 -26.44 -4.35
C LEU A 81 10.93 -26.84 -3.61
N LEU A 82 11.10 -27.52 -2.48
CA LEU A 82 10.02 -27.81 -1.55
C LEU A 82 9.82 -26.63 -0.61
N VAL A 83 8.57 -26.21 -0.41
CA VAL A 83 8.20 -25.11 0.48
C VAL A 83 7.20 -25.59 1.52
N GLY A 84 7.50 -25.37 2.79
CA GLY A 84 6.63 -25.72 3.93
C GLY A 84 5.43 -24.79 4.02
N LEU A 85 4.24 -25.40 4.01
CA LEU A 85 2.94 -24.70 4.00
C LEU A 85 2.28 -24.64 5.39
N GLY A 86 2.83 -25.36 6.38
CA GLY A 86 2.20 -25.52 7.68
C GLY A 86 1.05 -26.54 7.66
N LYS A 87 0.16 -26.47 8.65
CA LYS A 87 -0.98 -27.36 8.73
C LYS A 87 -2.00 -27.06 7.63
N GLU A 88 -2.43 -28.08 6.90
CA GLU A 88 -3.37 -27.91 5.79
C GLU A 88 -4.67 -27.20 6.18
N ARG A 89 -5.22 -27.50 7.38
CA ARG A 89 -6.44 -26.85 7.90
C ARG A 89 -6.26 -25.36 8.17
N ASP A 90 -5.03 -24.92 8.42
CA ASP A 90 -4.65 -23.55 8.78
C ASP A 90 -4.05 -22.79 7.56
N PHE A 91 -4.10 -23.43 6.36
CA PHE A 91 -3.62 -22.81 5.13
C PHE A 91 -4.62 -21.79 4.59
N HIS A 92 -4.34 -20.54 4.86
CA HIS A 92 -5.15 -19.38 4.50
C HIS A 92 -4.29 -18.28 3.84
N GLU A 93 -4.84 -17.10 3.61
CA GLU A 93 -4.21 -16.02 2.85
C GLU A 93 -2.80 -15.68 3.32
N LYS A 94 -2.60 -15.54 4.64
CA LYS A 94 -1.26 -15.24 5.18
C LYS A 94 -0.27 -16.37 4.89
N ALA A 95 -0.65 -17.61 5.17
CA ALA A 95 0.21 -18.77 4.94
C ALA A 95 0.59 -18.91 3.46
N TYR A 96 -0.37 -18.65 2.56
CA TYR A 96 -0.14 -18.64 1.13
C TYR A 96 0.89 -17.58 0.71
N ARG A 97 0.69 -16.33 1.13
CA ARG A 97 1.60 -15.21 0.81
C ARG A 97 3.00 -15.44 1.37
N ASP A 98 3.10 -15.93 2.60
CA ASP A 98 4.37 -16.25 3.25
C ASP A 98 5.11 -17.37 2.51
N ALA A 99 4.40 -18.39 2.02
CA ALA A 99 4.98 -19.48 1.22
C ALA A 99 5.54 -18.97 -0.12
N ILE A 100 4.80 -18.11 -0.83
CA ILE A 100 5.29 -17.46 -2.05
C ILE A 100 6.55 -16.62 -1.76
N ALA A 101 6.51 -15.80 -0.71
CA ALA A 101 7.63 -14.96 -0.31
C ALA A 101 8.88 -15.79 0.04
N SER A 102 8.71 -16.90 0.76
CA SER A 102 9.81 -17.83 1.11
C SER A 102 10.40 -18.49 -0.13
N ALA A 103 9.55 -18.94 -1.06
CA ALA A 103 9.99 -19.52 -2.34
C ALA A 103 10.85 -18.54 -3.14
N VAL A 104 10.35 -17.32 -3.35
CA VAL A 104 11.00 -16.32 -4.20
C VAL A 104 12.30 -15.80 -3.56
N LYS A 105 12.33 -15.58 -2.23
CA LYS A 105 13.57 -15.23 -1.52
C LYS A 105 14.64 -16.31 -1.68
N THR A 106 14.27 -17.58 -1.55
CA THR A 106 15.20 -18.69 -1.74
C THR A 106 15.71 -18.76 -3.19
N LEU A 107 14.81 -18.62 -4.17
CA LEU A 107 15.18 -18.64 -5.60
C LEU A 107 16.16 -17.52 -5.95
N ARG A 108 16.00 -16.31 -5.39
CA ARG A 108 16.91 -15.18 -5.59
C ARG A 108 18.34 -15.52 -5.22
N ASP A 109 18.53 -16.29 -4.17
CA ASP A 109 19.85 -16.64 -3.63
C ASP A 109 20.44 -17.90 -4.28
N THR A 110 19.69 -18.51 -5.23
CA THR A 110 20.15 -19.62 -6.08
C THR A 110 20.65 -19.09 -7.43
N GLY A 111 21.22 -19.97 -8.25
CA GLY A 111 21.53 -19.63 -9.65
C GLY A 111 20.35 -19.82 -10.62
N SER A 112 19.12 -19.91 -10.13
CA SER A 112 17.92 -20.11 -10.94
C SER A 112 17.47 -18.80 -11.56
N MET A 113 17.64 -18.65 -12.86
CA MET A 113 17.20 -17.44 -13.58
C MET A 113 15.71 -17.47 -13.96
N GLU A 114 15.08 -18.65 -13.90
CA GLU A 114 13.67 -18.88 -14.16
C GLU A 114 13.13 -19.91 -13.17
N ALA A 115 11.88 -19.75 -12.75
CA ALA A 115 11.20 -20.73 -11.90
C ALA A 115 9.72 -20.85 -12.26
N ALA A 116 9.20 -22.11 -12.19
CA ALA A 116 7.77 -22.38 -12.24
C ALA A 116 7.25 -22.62 -10.82
N ILE A 117 6.32 -21.79 -10.37
CA ILE A 117 5.73 -21.83 -9.03
C ILE A 117 4.34 -22.45 -9.14
N THR A 118 4.16 -23.65 -8.59
CA THR A 118 2.89 -24.37 -8.60
C THR A 118 2.05 -24.12 -7.34
N LEU A 119 2.55 -23.29 -6.41
CA LEU A 119 1.81 -22.94 -5.20
C LEU A 119 0.48 -22.21 -5.52
N SER A 120 0.40 -21.55 -6.67
CA SER A 120 -0.82 -20.89 -7.16
C SER A 120 -1.97 -21.88 -7.48
N GLU A 121 -1.66 -23.18 -7.61
CA GLU A 121 -2.66 -24.24 -7.80
C GLU A 121 -3.27 -24.73 -6.48
N ILE A 122 -2.64 -24.41 -5.33
CA ILE A 122 -3.08 -24.89 -4.04
C ILE A 122 -4.31 -24.07 -3.60
N PRO A 123 -5.44 -24.73 -3.29
CA PRO A 123 -6.65 -24.03 -2.90
C PRO A 123 -6.46 -23.22 -1.61
N VAL A 124 -6.78 -21.93 -1.65
CA VAL A 124 -6.92 -21.07 -0.47
C VAL A 124 -8.41 -20.93 -0.15
N ARG A 125 -8.79 -21.11 1.11
CA ARG A 125 -10.21 -21.11 1.50
C ARG A 125 -10.92 -19.82 1.10
N LYS A 126 -12.06 -19.92 0.39
CA LYS A 126 -12.87 -18.81 -0.11
C LYS A 126 -12.17 -17.91 -1.15
N ARG A 127 -11.07 -18.37 -1.75
CA ARG A 127 -10.36 -17.64 -2.79
C ARG A 127 -10.34 -18.47 -4.09
N ASP A 128 -10.26 -17.77 -5.21
CA ASP A 128 -10.23 -18.37 -6.55
C ASP A 128 -8.83 -18.27 -7.21
N VAL A 129 -8.73 -18.77 -8.42
CA VAL A 129 -7.48 -18.74 -9.19
C VAL A 129 -7.01 -17.32 -9.48
N THR A 130 -7.93 -16.38 -9.74
CA THR A 130 -7.62 -14.97 -9.96
C THR A 130 -6.92 -14.39 -8.75
N TRP A 131 -7.51 -14.58 -7.57
CA TRP A 131 -6.94 -14.13 -6.30
C TRP A 131 -5.57 -14.78 -6.01
N ASN A 132 -5.47 -16.11 -6.23
CA ASN A 132 -4.21 -16.82 -5.97
C ASN A 132 -3.06 -16.26 -6.80
N VAL A 133 -3.28 -16.06 -8.10
CA VAL A 133 -2.25 -15.52 -9.01
C VAL A 133 -1.93 -14.06 -8.65
N GLU A 134 -2.95 -13.23 -8.44
CA GLU A 134 -2.77 -11.84 -8.06
C GLU A 134 -1.92 -11.70 -6.79
N GLN A 135 -2.28 -12.42 -5.73
CA GLN A 135 -1.55 -12.37 -4.46
C GLN A 135 -0.16 -13.00 -4.55
N ALA A 136 0.02 -13.99 -5.43
CA ALA A 136 1.34 -14.54 -5.71
C ALA A 136 2.26 -13.51 -6.36
N VAL A 137 1.77 -12.75 -7.35
CA VAL A 137 2.53 -11.67 -8.01
C VAL A 137 2.89 -10.58 -7.00
N ILE A 138 1.91 -10.09 -6.23
CA ILE A 138 2.14 -9.04 -5.22
C ILE A 138 3.17 -9.51 -4.19
N SER A 139 3.02 -10.73 -3.67
CA SER A 139 3.93 -11.28 -2.64
C SER A 139 5.33 -11.53 -3.18
N ALA A 140 5.47 -11.99 -4.42
CA ALA A 140 6.76 -12.20 -5.06
C ALA A 140 7.49 -10.87 -5.28
N HIS A 141 6.78 -9.87 -5.79
CA HIS A 141 7.33 -8.53 -6.02
C HIS A 141 7.75 -7.86 -4.71
N ASP A 142 6.90 -7.93 -3.67
CA ASP A 142 7.21 -7.39 -2.35
C ASP A 142 8.41 -8.07 -1.70
N ALA A 143 8.55 -9.40 -1.83
CA ALA A 143 9.66 -10.18 -1.28
C ALA A 143 11.01 -9.88 -1.93
N LEU A 144 11.02 -9.37 -3.17
CA LEU A 144 12.21 -8.99 -3.92
C LEU A 144 12.48 -7.49 -3.89
N TYR A 145 11.54 -6.69 -3.36
CA TYR A 145 11.71 -5.25 -3.30
C TYR A 145 12.97 -4.87 -2.52
N ARG A 146 13.72 -3.92 -3.09
CA ARG A 146 14.91 -3.31 -2.47
C ARG A 146 14.92 -1.83 -2.73
N PHE A 147 15.29 -1.04 -1.74
CA PHE A 147 15.56 0.38 -1.89
C PHE A 147 17.07 0.60 -1.83
N ASP A 148 17.70 0.60 -2.99
CA ASP A 148 19.15 0.72 -3.11
C ASP A 148 19.59 2.04 -3.80
N HIS A 149 18.66 2.92 -4.14
CA HIS A 149 18.92 4.17 -4.88
C HIS A 149 19.88 5.14 -4.17
N MET A 150 19.94 5.05 -2.84
CA MET A 150 20.82 5.91 -2.03
C MET A 150 22.15 5.25 -1.71
N LYS A 151 22.39 4.01 -2.14
CA LYS A 151 23.64 3.31 -1.88
C LYS A 151 24.66 3.58 -2.98
N SER A 152 25.90 3.89 -2.60
CA SER A 152 27.01 4.08 -3.55
C SER A 152 27.37 2.80 -4.31
N LYS A 153 27.10 1.64 -3.71
CA LYS A 153 27.28 0.31 -4.31
C LYS A 153 26.05 -0.54 -4.04
N PRO A 154 25.09 -0.59 -4.97
CA PRO A 154 23.96 -1.51 -4.87
C PRO A 154 24.42 -2.96 -4.84
N SER A 155 23.70 -3.79 -4.10
CA SER A 155 23.97 -5.25 -4.07
C SER A 155 23.41 -5.89 -5.34
N GLU A 156 24.27 -6.37 -6.21
CA GLU A 156 23.88 -7.11 -7.42
C GLU A 156 23.96 -8.62 -7.18
N ALA A 157 22.91 -9.33 -7.58
CA ALA A 157 22.94 -10.78 -7.64
C ALA A 157 23.74 -11.24 -8.88
N ARG A 158 24.68 -12.17 -8.69
CA ARG A 158 25.53 -12.70 -9.80
C ARG A 158 24.69 -13.35 -10.91
N ARG A 159 23.56 -13.96 -10.57
CA ARG A 159 22.58 -14.53 -11.49
C ARG A 159 21.18 -14.25 -10.94
N PRO A 160 20.59 -13.08 -11.24
CA PRO A 160 19.27 -12.72 -10.71
C PRO A 160 18.17 -13.61 -11.30
N LEU A 161 17.15 -13.88 -10.50
CA LEU A 161 15.87 -14.44 -10.98
C LEU A 161 15.25 -13.42 -11.96
N LYS A 162 14.99 -13.83 -13.19
CA LYS A 162 14.49 -12.96 -14.26
C LYS A 162 13.06 -13.27 -14.64
N ARG A 163 12.62 -14.52 -14.45
CA ARG A 163 11.28 -14.96 -14.85
C ARG A 163 10.66 -15.86 -13.81
N VAL A 164 9.40 -15.56 -13.47
CA VAL A 164 8.54 -16.41 -12.65
C VAL A 164 7.31 -16.81 -13.44
N ILE A 165 7.05 -18.11 -13.50
CA ILE A 165 5.89 -18.69 -14.16
C ILE A 165 4.97 -19.19 -13.06
N PHE A 166 3.77 -18.62 -12.92
CA PHE A 166 2.76 -19.21 -12.05
C PHE A 166 1.96 -20.26 -12.80
N ALA A 167 1.80 -21.42 -12.17
CA ALA A 167 1.05 -22.53 -12.76
C ALA A 167 -0.43 -22.44 -12.39
N VAL A 168 -1.29 -22.86 -13.32
CA VAL A 168 -2.70 -23.12 -13.09
C VAL A 168 -3.02 -24.55 -13.46
N SER A 169 -3.88 -25.22 -12.69
CA SER A 169 -4.11 -26.66 -12.78
C SER A 169 -4.74 -27.08 -14.11
N ARG A 170 -5.56 -26.22 -14.72
CA ARG A 170 -6.33 -26.54 -15.93
C ARG A 170 -6.20 -25.44 -16.98
N ARG A 171 -6.17 -25.82 -18.25
CA ARG A 171 -6.13 -24.87 -19.38
C ARG A 171 -7.29 -23.87 -19.36
N GLY A 172 -8.47 -24.27 -18.90
CA GLY A 172 -9.63 -23.38 -18.77
C GLY A 172 -9.46 -22.28 -17.71
N GLU A 173 -8.51 -22.42 -16.81
CA GLU A 173 -8.20 -21.44 -15.76
C GLU A 173 -7.21 -20.35 -16.22
N LEU A 174 -6.56 -20.52 -17.37
CA LEU A 174 -5.57 -19.54 -17.89
C LEU A 174 -6.14 -18.13 -17.94
N LYS A 175 -7.36 -17.95 -18.45
CA LYS A 175 -8.01 -16.63 -18.53
C LYS A 175 -8.17 -15.94 -17.16
N TYR A 176 -8.47 -16.71 -16.11
CA TYR A 176 -8.57 -16.19 -14.75
C TYR A 176 -7.19 -15.87 -14.16
N GLY A 177 -6.20 -16.73 -14.46
CA GLY A 177 -4.82 -16.48 -14.11
C GLY A 177 -4.26 -15.22 -14.78
N GLU A 178 -4.57 -14.98 -16.07
CA GLU A 178 -4.16 -13.77 -16.80
C GLU A 178 -4.76 -12.49 -16.20
N VAL A 179 -6.03 -12.51 -15.78
CA VAL A 179 -6.66 -11.39 -15.05
C VAL A 179 -5.93 -11.14 -13.72
N GLY A 180 -5.71 -12.20 -12.93
CA GLY A 180 -4.97 -12.10 -11.68
C GLY A 180 -3.54 -11.60 -11.86
N LEU A 181 -2.87 -12.00 -12.93
CA LEU A 181 -1.54 -11.52 -13.30
C LEU A 181 -1.57 -10.01 -13.60
N ALA A 182 -2.50 -9.54 -14.43
CA ALA A 182 -2.62 -8.12 -14.78
C ALA A 182 -2.90 -7.25 -13.57
N HIS A 183 -3.86 -7.64 -12.73
CA HIS A 183 -4.17 -6.94 -11.48
C HIS A 183 -2.97 -6.94 -10.53
N GLY A 184 -2.37 -8.12 -10.32
CA GLY A 184 -1.22 -8.30 -9.43
C GLY A 184 -0.02 -7.43 -9.84
N LEU A 185 0.30 -7.34 -11.14
CA LEU A 185 1.38 -6.50 -11.65
C LEU A 185 1.11 -5.02 -11.42
N ALA A 186 -0.07 -4.54 -11.79
CA ALA A 186 -0.44 -3.13 -11.61
C ALA A 186 -0.40 -2.71 -10.14
N ILE A 187 -0.97 -3.54 -9.24
CA ILE A 187 -0.96 -3.31 -7.80
C ILE A 187 0.48 -3.34 -7.26
N ALA A 188 1.28 -4.35 -7.63
CA ALA A 188 2.65 -4.50 -7.15
C ALA A 188 3.53 -3.31 -7.55
N ARG A 189 3.39 -2.80 -8.79
CA ARG A 189 4.09 -1.61 -9.27
C ARG A 189 3.61 -0.34 -8.56
N GLY A 190 2.32 -0.24 -8.25
CA GLY A 190 1.76 0.84 -7.43
C GLY A 190 2.33 0.83 -6.01
N ILE A 191 2.38 -0.35 -5.37
CA ILE A 191 3.02 -0.55 -4.06
C ILE A 191 4.50 -0.18 -4.13
N GLY A 192 5.22 -0.61 -5.18
CA GLY A 192 6.62 -0.28 -5.40
C GLY A 192 6.86 1.23 -5.41
N LEU A 193 6.07 1.97 -6.19
CA LEU A 193 6.15 3.44 -6.22
C LEU A 193 5.90 4.07 -4.84
N ALA A 194 4.85 3.64 -4.14
CA ALA A 194 4.56 4.17 -2.80
C ALA A 194 5.70 3.89 -1.81
N LYS A 195 6.33 2.70 -1.91
CA LYS A 195 7.51 2.33 -1.11
C LYS A 195 8.73 3.18 -1.47
N ASP A 196 8.99 3.42 -2.74
CA ASP A 196 10.11 4.24 -3.19
C ASP A 196 9.97 5.68 -2.71
N LEU A 197 8.77 6.25 -2.80
CA LEU A 197 8.49 7.60 -2.32
C LEU A 197 8.70 7.70 -0.80
N GLY A 198 8.12 6.76 -0.02
CA GLY A 198 8.24 6.76 1.44
C GLY A 198 9.68 6.50 1.92
N ASN A 199 10.44 5.65 1.21
CA ASN A 199 11.83 5.34 1.57
C ASN A 199 12.83 6.41 1.09
N THR A 200 12.44 7.30 0.19
CA THR A 200 13.29 8.42 -0.25
C THR A 200 13.39 9.43 0.89
N PRO A 201 14.62 9.75 1.37
CA PRO A 201 14.79 10.69 2.47
C PRO A 201 14.21 12.07 2.19
N SER A 202 13.73 12.75 3.23
CA SER A 202 13.01 14.02 3.13
C SER A 202 13.82 15.17 2.51
N ASN A 203 15.15 15.14 2.60
CA ASN A 203 16.02 16.10 1.90
C ASN A 203 15.95 15.97 0.36
N ILE A 204 15.38 14.87 -0.15
CA ILE A 204 15.15 14.60 -1.58
C ILE A 204 13.64 14.58 -1.84
N CYS A 205 12.87 13.79 -1.07
CA CYS A 205 11.42 13.68 -1.18
C CYS A 205 10.73 14.91 -0.57
N THR A 206 10.91 16.08 -1.19
CA THR A 206 10.28 17.34 -0.82
C THR A 206 8.89 17.46 -1.47
N PRO A 207 8.06 18.45 -1.10
CA PRO A 207 6.79 18.71 -1.79
C PRO A 207 6.93 18.89 -3.29
N GLU A 208 7.99 19.58 -3.74
CA GLU A 208 8.30 19.75 -5.18
C GLU A 208 8.65 18.42 -5.85
N TYR A 209 9.39 17.55 -5.18
CA TYR A 209 9.72 16.22 -5.70
C TYR A 209 8.46 15.38 -5.90
N LEU A 210 7.53 15.37 -4.94
CA LEU A 210 6.26 14.67 -5.06
C LEU A 210 5.42 15.22 -6.22
N ALA A 211 5.36 16.55 -6.39
CA ALA A 211 4.71 17.20 -7.53
C ALA A 211 5.31 16.74 -8.86
N GLY A 212 6.64 16.67 -8.94
CA GLY A 212 7.36 16.15 -10.11
C GLY A 212 7.04 14.68 -10.42
N GLN A 213 6.90 13.82 -9.38
CA GLN A 213 6.50 12.42 -9.58
C GLN A 213 5.04 12.30 -10.07
N ALA A 214 4.14 13.12 -9.54
CA ALA A 214 2.76 13.19 -10.02
C ALA A 214 2.68 13.62 -11.50
N GLN A 215 3.48 14.60 -11.91
CA GLN A 215 3.56 15.04 -13.31
C GLN A 215 4.13 13.94 -14.23
N LYS A 216 5.12 13.17 -13.76
CA LYS A 216 5.65 12.01 -14.51
C LYS A 216 4.57 10.93 -14.71
N LEU A 217 3.79 10.62 -13.67
CA LEU A 217 2.65 9.70 -13.78
C LEU A 217 1.61 10.23 -14.77
N ALA A 218 1.25 11.50 -14.66
CA ALA A 218 0.29 12.13 -15.56
C ALA A 218 0.74 11.99 -17.02
N LYS A 219 2.01 12.25 -17.30
CA LYS A 219 2.58 12.12 -18.65
C LYS A 219 2.60 10.66 -19.12
N ALA A 220 2.93 9.71 -18.23
CA ALA A 220 3.08 8.30 -18.60
C ALA A 220 1.73 7.64 -18.93
N TYR A 221 0.66 8.01 -18.22
CA TYR A 221 -0.66 7.37 -18.32
C TYR A 221 -1.77 8.28 -18.90
N GLY A 222 -1.42 9.49 -19.35
CA GLY A 222 -2.38 10.40 -19.96
C GLY A 222 -3.33 11.08 -18.97
N PHE A 223 -2.96 11.17 -17.69
CA PHE A 223 -3.73 11.90 -16.69
C PHE A 223 -3.58 13.41 -16.87
N ARG A 224 -4.56 14.17 -16.38
CA ARG A 224 -4.38 15.61 -16.17
C ARG A 224 -3.76 15.84 -14.80
N SER A 225 -2.78 16.73 -14.73
CA SER A 225 -2.16 17.15 -13.46
C SER A 225 -2.22 18.67 -13.33
N GLU A 226 -2.51 19.12 -12.12
CA GLU A 226 -2.45 20.53 -11.74
C GLU A 226 -1.69 20.62 -10.41
N ILE A 227 -0.69 21.51 -10.38
CA ILE A 227 0.11 21.75 -9.18
C ILE A 227 -0.14 23.17 -8.72
N LEU A 228 -0.83 23.32 -7.59
CA LEU A 228 -1.06 24.63 -6.99
C LEU A 228 0.13 24.98 -6.09
N ASP A 229 0.71 26.14 -6.33
CA ASP A 229 1.75 26.73 -5.48
C ASP A 229 1.13 27.49 -4.29
N TYR A 230 1.99 28.11 -3.48
CA TYR A 230 1.55 28.91 -2.34
C TYR A 230 0.51 29.96 -2.72
N ALA A 231 0.79 30.76 -3.76
CA ALA A 231 -0.08 31.88 -4.17
C ALA A 231 -1.45 31.39 -4.67
N ALA A 232 -1.49 30.28 -5.39
CA ALA A 232 -2.74 29.66 -5.85
C ALA A 232 -3.55 29.10 -4.67
N CYS A 233 -2.92 28.48 -3.70
CA CYS A 233 -3.57 27.99 -2.48
C CYS A 233 -4.09 29.14 -1.61
N ASP A 234 -3.32 30.21 -1.46
CA ASP A 234 -3.71 31.42 -0.71
C ASP A 234 -4.95 32.08 -1.32
N LYS A 235 -4.96 32.23 -2.64
CA LYS A 235 -6.11 32.76 -3.39
C LYS A 235 -7.38 31.92 -3.20
N LEU A 236 -7.24 30.63 -2.95
CA LEU A 236 -8.34 29.70 -2.66
C LEU A 236 -8.78 29.72 -1.20
N GLY A 237 -8.07 30.46 -0.33
CA GLY A 237 -8.35 30.54 1.09
C GLY A 237 -7.92 29.28 1.87
N MET A 238 -6.94 28.52 1.40
CA MET A 238 -6.41 27.33 2.08
C MET A 238 -5.51 27.70 3.25
N GLY A 239 -6.02 28.52 4.18
CA GLY A 239 -5.23 29.07 5.28
C GLY A 239 -4.76 28.02 6.28
N SER A 240 -5.52 26.96 6.49
CA SER A 240 -5.13 25.86 7.37
C SER A 240 -3.96 25.06 6.78
N PHE A 241 -4.02 24.68 5.51
CA PHE A 241 -2.92 23.99 4.80
C PHE A 241 -1.64 24.84 4.78
N LEU A 242 -1.76 26.09 4.34
CA LEU A 242 -0.61 26.99 4.22
C LEU A 242 0.06 27.29 5.56
N SER A 243 -0.71 27.30 6.63
CA SER A 243 -0.20 27.60 7.98
C SER A 243 0.83 26.56 8.45
N VAL A 244 0.66 25.30 8.10
CA VAL A 244 1.58 24.22 8.49
C VAL A 244 2.94 24.38 7.82
N GLY A 245 2.97 24.71 6.52
CA GLY A 245 4.21 24.86 5.76
C GLY A 245 5.03 26.11 6.06
N LYS A 246 4.56 27.04 6.90
CA LYS A 246 5.24 28.33 7.18
C LYS A 246 6.62 28.19 7.80
N GLY A 247 6.87 27.11 8.52
CA GLY A 247 8.14 26.86 9.22
C GLY A 247 9.20 26.20 8.33
N SER A 248 8.93 25.96 7.05
CA SER A 248 9.87 25.31 6.13
C SER A 248 10.33 26.26 5.02
N ASP A 249 11.57 26.09 4.57
CA ASP A 249 12.10 26.71 3.35
C ASP A 249 11.64 25.98 2.08
N LYS A 250 10.98 24.81 2.21
CA LYS A 250 10.42 24.05 1.12
C LYS A 250 8.96 24.51 0.86
N PRO A 251 8.70 25.15 -0.28
CA PRO A 251 7.37 25.68 -0.56
C PRO A 251 6.33 24.55 -0.64
N PRO A 252 5.14 24.75 -0.05
CA PRO A 252 4.05 23.78 -0.14
C PRO A 252 3.59 23.59 -1.58
N ARG A 253 3.08 22.39 -1.88
CA ARG A 253 2.46 22.03 -3.15
C ARG A 253 1.15 21.33 -2.91
N PHE A 254 0.08 21.79 -3.55
CA PHE A 254 -1.18 21.06 -3.58
C PHE A 254 -1.30 20.38 -4.93
N ILE A 255 -1.22 19.05 -4.93
CA ILE A 255 -1.15 18.24 -6.15
C ILE A 255 -2.53 17.72 -6.48
N VAL A 256 -2.98 17.92 -7.71
CA VAL A 256 -4.24 17.40 -8.25
C VAL A 256 -3.94 16.52 -9.45
N LEU A 257 -4.38 15.26 -9.38
CA LEU A 257 -4.35 14.32 -10.51
C LEU A 257 -5.78 13.95 -10.91
N LYS A 258 -6.04 13.84 -12.22
CA LYS A 258 -7.36 13.44 -12.73
C LYS A 258 -7.21 12.35 -13.77
N HIS A 259 -7.78 11.19 -13.48
CA HIS A 259 -8.00 10.08 -14.40
C HIS A 259 -9.46 10.12 -14.86
N GLU A 260 -9.67 10.28 -16.15
CA GLU A 260 -10.99 10.39 -16.78
C GLU A 260 -11.24 9.11 -17.62
N GLY A 261 -11.32 7.97 -16.95
CA GLY A 261 -11.55 6.66 -17.58
C GLY A 261 -13.02 6.26 -17.69
N GLY A 262 -13.90 6.92 -16.93
CA GLY A 262 -15.35 6.70 -16.95
C GLY A 262 -16.08 7.46 -18.05
N ASN A 263 -17.41 7.37 -18.07
CA ASN A 263 -18.22 8.14 -19.01
C ASN A 263 -18.23 9.63 -18.62
N LYS A 264 -18.54 10.45 -19.63
CA LYS A 264 -18.72 11.89 -19.40
C LYS A 264 -19.93 12.12 -18.49
N GLY A 265 -19.69 12.77 -17.34
CA GLY A 265 -20.73 13.07 -16.35
C GLY A 265 -20.81 12.08 -15.20
N ASP A 266 -20.09 10.98 -15.25
CA ASP A 266 -19.95 10.08 -14.09
C ASP A 266 -19.23 10.81 -12.96
N LYS A 267 -19.78 10.74 -11.75
CA LYS A 267 -19.18 11.35 -10.56
C LYS A 267 -17.88 10.65 -10.20
N PRO A 268 -16.80 11.39 -9.91
CA PRO A 268 -15.52 10.77 -9.61
C PRO A 268 -15.48 10.19 -8.18
N VAL A 269 -14.60 9.23 -7.99
CA VAL A 269 -14.05 8.89 -6.68
C VAL A 269 -12.86 9.81 -6.42
N VAL A 270 -12.82 10.43 -5.24
CA VAL A 270 -11.70 11.29 -4.83
C VAL A 270 -10.87 10.58 -3.77
N LEU A 271 -9.56 10.47 -4.00
CA LEU A 271 -8.57 9.98 -3.04
C LEU A 271 -7.76 11.16 -2.54
N VAL A 272 -7.72 11.35 -1.23
CA VAL A 272 -6.96 12.45 -0.59
C VAL A 272 -5.84 11.84 0.25
N GLY A 273 -4.58 12.23 0.04
CA GLY A 273 -3.44 11.67 0.76
C GLY A 273 -2.64 12.71 1.52
N LYS A 274 -2.54 12.59 2.85
CA LYS A 274 -1.60 13.38 3.64
C LYS A 274 -0.18 13.20 3.11
N ALA A 275 0.51 14.32 2.85
CA ALA A 275 1.88 14.28 2.36
C ALA A 275 2.78 15.30 3.10
N ILE A 276 2.96 15.09 4.41
CA ILE A 276 3.97 15.80 5.18
C ILE A 276 5.31 15.14 4.90
N THR A 277 6.18 15.79 4.14
CA THR A 277 7.43 15.18 3.69
C THR A 277 8.48 15.04 4.79
N PHE A 278 8.37 15.86 5.83
CA PHE A 278 9.02 15.65 7.11
C PHE A 278 8.21 16.33 8.22
N ASP A 279 8.00 15.63 9.32
CA ASP A 279 7.25 16.14 10.48
C ASP A 279 8.14 16.22 11.73
N ALA A 280 8.66 17.41 12.01
CA ALA A 280 9.37 17.67 13.25
C ALA A 280 8.42 17.93 14.44
N GLY A 281 7.12 18.03 14.19
CA GLY A 281 6.12 18.51 15.15
C GLY A 281 5.92 20.02 15.13
N GLY A 282 6.76 20.76 14.44
CA GLY A 282 6.77 22.23 14.47
C GLY A 282 7.26 22.77 15.81
N ILE A 283 6.64 23.85 16.34
CA ILE A 283 6.98 24.42 17.65
C ILE A 283 6.67 23.42 18.79
N SER A 284 5.64 22.59 18.66
CA SER A 284 5.39 21.44 19.54
C SER A 284 6.32 20.28 19.15
N LEU A 285 7.63 20.50 19.30
CA LEU A 285 8.70 19.63 18.78
C LEU A 285 8.58 18.19 19.30
N LYS A 286 8.68 17.22 18.40
CA LYS A 286 8.73 15.80 18.74
C LYS A 286 9.99 15.45 19.55
N PRO A 287 9.95 14.41 20.40
CA PRO A 287 11.17 13.84 20.98
C PRO A 287 12.13 13.38 19.88
N PRO A 288 13.47 13.41 20.12
CA PRO A 288 14.45 12.95 19.12
C PRO A 288 14.31 11.47 18.73
N ALA A 289 13.81 10.64 19.67
CA ALA A 289 13.61 9.21 19.42
C ALA A 289 12.57 9.02 18.29
N GLU A 290 12.94 8.23 17.29
CA GLU A 290 12.10 7.88 16.13
C GLU A 290 11.73 9.08 15.23
N MET A 291 12.28 10.28 15.46
CA MET A 291 12.03 11.44 14.59
C MET A 291 12.54 11.21 13.16
N ASP A 292 13.56 10.37 12.97
CA ASP A 292 14.07 9.96 11.66
C ASP A 292 13.09 9.10 10.85
N GLU A 293 12.02 8.60 11.49
CA GLU A 293 10.92 7.88 10.82
C GLU A 293 9.84 8.83 10.29
N MET A 294 9.91 10.12 10.62
CA MET A 294 8.91 11.11 10.20
C MET A 294 9.03 11.52 8.73
N ASN A 295 9.98 10.98 7.98
CA ASN A 295 9.96 10.99 6.52
C ASN A 295 8.83 10.11 5.94
N TYR A 296 8.28 9.15 6.69
CA TYR A 296 7.13 8.33 6.27
C TYR A 296 5.79 9.05 6.42
N ASP A 297 5.76 10.25 6.98
CA ASP A 297 4.53 11.00 7.22
C ASP A 297 3.84 11.54 5.95
N MET A 298 4.48 11.29 4.81
CA MET A 298 3.94 11.50 3.46
C MET A 298 3.29 10.23 2.84
N SER A 299 3.21 9.12 3.58
CA SER A 299 2.77 7.83 3.05
C SER A 299 1.33 7.84 2.52
N GLY A 300 0.45 8.68 3.05
CA GLY A 300 -0.90 8.87 2.51
C GLY A 300 -0.86 9.36 1.07
N GLY A 301 -0.09 10.42 0.80
CA GLY A 301 0.12 10.91 -0.57
C GLY A 301 0.84 9.91 -1.45
N GLY A 302 1.85 9.22 -0.90
CA GLY A 302 2.55 8.14 -1.60
C GLY A 302 1.61 7.02 -2.04
N ALA A 303 0.64 6.64 -1.19
CA ALA A 303 -0.37 5.63 -1.52
C ALA A 303 -1.35 6.10 -2.60
N VAL A 304 -1.75 7.38 -2.60
CA VAL A 304 -2.56 7.97 -3.69
C VAL A 304 -1.80 7.89 -5.01
N LEU A 305 -0.52 8.30 -5.06
CA LEU A 305 0.29 8.21 -6.28
C LEU A 305 0.50 6.75 -6.72
N GLY A 306 0.69 5.82 -5.78
CA GLY A 306 0.77 4.38 -6.04
C GLY A 306 -0.53 3.83 -6.64
N ALA A 307 -1.69 4.22 -6.10
CA ALA A 307 -2.98 3.84 -6.65
C ALA A 307 -3.17 4.41 -8.07
N PHE A 308 -2.78 5.67 -8.32
CA PHE A 308 -2.81 6.27 -9.67
C PHE A 308 -1.93 5.52 -10.67
N ARG A 309 -0.75 5.05 -10.26
CA ARG A 309 0.06 4.18 -11.12
C ARG A 309 -0.72 2.92 -11.51
N ALA A 310 -1.30 2.23 -10.52
CA ALA A 310 -2.02 0.99 -10.77
C ALA A 310 -3.24 1.17 -11.68
N ILE A 311 -4.07 2.20 -11.43
CA ILE A 311 -5.24 2.46 -12.29
C ILE A 311 -4.86 2.90 -13.70
N GLY A 312 -3.72 3.57 -13.86
CA GLY A 312 -3.16 3.92 -15.16
C GLY A 312 -2.71 2.69 -15.96
N GLU A 313 -2.04 1.74 -15.32
CA GLU A 313 -1.64 0.48 -15.95
C GLU A 313 -2.84 -0.39 -16.34
N LEU A 314 -3.91 -0.35 -15.53
CA LEU A 314 -5.15 -1.09 -15.78
C LEU A 314 -6.08 -0.41 -16.79
N GLY A 315 -5.88 0.88 -17.09
CA GLY A 315 -6.81 1.65 -17.89
C GLY A 315 -8.23 1.63 -17.31
N LEU A 316 -8.35 1.83 -15.98
CA LEU A 316 -9.58 1.60 -15.24
C LEU A 316 -10.74 2.46 -15.77
N PRO A 317 -11.91 1.89 -16.12
CA PRO A 317 -13.06 2.64 -16.67
C PRO A 317 -13.84 3.37 -15.56
N LEU A 318 -13.20 4.31 -14.88
CA LEU A 318 -13.74 5.07 -13.76
C LEU A 318 -13.10 6.45 -13.70
N ASN A 319 -13.85 7.47 -13.30
CA ASN A 319 -13.28 8.78 -13.03
C ASN A 319 -12.69 8.81 -11.62
N VAL A 320 -11.42 9.14 -11.52
CA VAL A 320 -10.70 9.20 -10.23
C VAL A 320 -9.93 10.49 -10.13
N ILE A 321 -10.01 11.15 -8.97
CA ILE A 321 -9.25 12.36 -8.65
C ILE A 321 -8.35 12.08 -7.45
N GLY A 322 -7.07 12.41 -7.57
CA GLY A 322 -6.10 12.38 -6.48
C GLY A 322 -5.81 13.80 -5.99
N LEU A 323 -5.91 14.02 -4.70
CA LEU A 323 -5.56 15.27 -4.04
C LEU A 323 -4.45 14.98 -3.03
N VAL A 324 -3.30 15.63 -3.18
CA VAL A 324 -2.15 15.42 -2.30
C VAL A 324 -1.65 16.77 -1.79
N PRO A 325 -2.19 17.24 -0.63
CA PRO A 325 -1.63 18.40 0.06
C PRO A 325 -0.26 18.03 0.63
N SER A 326 0.80 18.72 0.18
CA SER A 326 2.17 18.41 0.57
C SER A 326 2.90 19.63 1.10
N CYS A 327 3.49 19.50 2.30
CA CYS A 327 4.38 20.48 2.92
C CYS A 327 5.29 19.79 3.94
N GLU A 328 6.18 20.53 4.59
CA GLU A 328 6.94 20.12 5.77
C GLU A 328 6.44 20.83 7.01
N ASN A 329 6.46 20.16 8.16
CA ASN A 329 6.15 20.75 9.48
C ASN A 329 7.45 20.95 10.29
N MET A 330 7.99 22.16 10.23
CA MET A 330 9.30 22.48 10.81
C MET A 330 9.18 23.60 11.88
N PRO A 331 10.03 23.59 12.93
CA PRO A 331 10.14 24.71 13.87
C PRO A 331 10.96 25.83 13.26
N ASP A 332 10.39 27.02 13.20
CA ASP A 332 11.04 28.24 12.69
C ASP A 332 10.35 29.47 13.27
N ALA A 333 10.93 30.65 13.06
CA ALA A 333 10.36 31.91 13.51
C ALA A 333 8.99 32.23 12.89
N ASN A 334 8.70 31.71 11.71
CA ASN A 334 7.43 31.89 10.99
C ASN A 334 6.43 30.77 11.23
N ALA A 335 6.83 29.68 11.92
CA ALA A 335 5.97 28.53 12.16
C ALA A 335 4.74 28.88 13.01
N ASN A 336 3.69 28.09 12.87
CA ASN A 336 2.53 28.15 13.75
C ASN A 336 2.95 27.96 15.22
N LYS A 337 2.31 28.70 16.09
CA LYS A 337 2.49 28.56 17.54
C LYS A 337 1.24 28.00 18.19
N PRO A 338 1.35 27.20 19.23
CA PRO A 338 0.19 26.89 20.08
C PRO A 338 -0.54 28.15 20.51
N GLY A 339 -1.87 28.19 20.29
CA GLY A 339 -2.71 29.37 20.49
C GLY A 339 -2.99 30.20 19.25
N ASP A 340 -2.29 29.95 18.12
CA ASP A 340 -2.63 30.60 16.86
C ASP A 340 -4.00 30.12 16.33
N ILE A 341 -4.75 31.02 15.71
CA ILE A 341 -6.02 30.72 15.06
C ILE A 341 -5.86 30.89 13.55
N VAL A 342 -6.27 29.89 12.80
CA VAL A 342 -6.23 29.90 11.34
C VAL A 342 -7.64 29.75 10.78
N THR A 343 -7.87 30.32 9.60
CA THR A 343 -9.12 30.15 8.87
C THR A 343 -8.92 29.14 7.75
N SER A 344 -9.70 28.07 7.75
CA SER A 344 -9.68 27.05 6.70
C SER A 344 -10.39 27.53 5.43
N MET A 345 -10.18 26.80 4.31
CA MET A 345 -10.88 27.06 3.04
C MET A 345 -12.41 27.05 3.16
N SER A 346 -12.96 26.31 4.12
CA SER A 346 -14.41 26.27 4.40
C SER A 346 -14.93 27.53 5.14
N GLY A 347 -14.03 28.42 5.58
CA GLY A 347 -14.34 29.57 6.41
C GLY A 347 -14.38 29.28 7.92
N GLN A 348 -14.31 28.01 8.34
CA GLN A 348 -14.25 27.65 9.76
C GLN A 348 -12.89 28.04 10.36
N THR A 349 -12.91 28.58 11.58
CA THR A 349 -11.72 28.95 12.32
C THR A 349 -11.25 27.82 13.23
N ILE A 350 -9.94 27.61 13.30
CA ILE A 350 -9.31 26.50 14.04
C ILE A 350 -8.26 27.07 14.98
N GLU A 351 -8.42 26.82 16.28
CA GLU A 351 -7.39 27.09 17.29
C GLU A 351 -6.38 25.96 17.29
N ILE A 352 -5.12 26.29 17.01
CA ILE A 352 -4.02 25.33 17.00
C ILE A 352 -3.47 25.20 18.42
N LEU A 353 -3.87 24.15 19.14
CA LEU A 353 -3.36 23.87 20.49
C LEU A 353 -2.08 23.03 20.47
N ASN A 354 -1.86 22.29 19.39
CA ASN A 354 -0.66 21.45 19.19
C ASN A 354 -0.27 21.48 17.71
N THR A 355 0.93 21.95 17.41
CA THR A 355 1.43 22.03 16.03
C THR A 355 1.85 20.67 15.47
N ASP A 356 2.01 19.62 16.32
CA ASP A 356 2.24 18.21 15.94
C ASP A 356 0.94 17.49 15.55
N ALA A 357 -0.16 18.21 15.44
CA ALA A 357 -1.43 17.74 14.89
C ALA A 357 -1.72 18.46 13.55
N GLU A 358 -0.75 18.51 12.68
CA GLU A 358 -0.67 19.25 11.41
C GLU A 358 -1.38 18.52 10.27
N GLY A 359 -1.36 17.18 10.28
CA GLY A 359 -1.94 16.36 9.20
C GLY A 359 -3.42 16.66 8.96
N ARG A 360 -4.20 16.80 10.02
CA ARG A 360 -5.62 17.18 9.91
C ARG A 360 -5.82 18.62 9.42
N LEU A 361 -4.85 19.52 9.67
CA LEU A 361 -4.89 20.89 9.20
C LEU A 361 -4.69 20.98 7.68
N ILE A 362 -3.82 20.16 7.11
CA ILE A 362 -3.66 20.11 5.64
C ILE A 362 -4.81 19.37 4.96
N LEU A 363 -5.37 18.35 5.64
CA LEU A 363 -6.47 17.56 5.09
C LEU A 363 -7.79 18.32 5.07
N CYS A 364 -8.09 19.17 6.03
CA CYS A 364 -9.37 19.88 6.09
C CYS A 364 -9.59 20.78 4.86
N ASP A 365 -8.55 21.46 4.39
CA ASP A 365 -8.62 22.27 3.18
C ASP A 365 -8.71 21.38 1.91
N ALA A 366 -8.02 20.24 1.90
CA ALA A 366 -8.12 19.28 0.80
C ALA A 366 -9.51 18.64 0.70
N LEU A 367 -10.14 18.31 1.83
CA LEU A 367 -11.52 17.81 1.88
C LEU A 367 -12.52 18.88 1.41
N THR A 368 -12.33 20.13 1.82
CA THR A 368 -13.15 21.25 1.32
C THR A 368 -12.93 21.45 -0.19
N TYR A 369 -11.69 21.34 -0.68
CA TYR A 369 -11.38 21.44 -2.10
C TYR A 369 -12.05 20.34 -2.92
N ALA A 370 -12.20 19.13 -2.35
CA ALA A 370 -12.85 17.98 -3.00
C ALA A 370 -14.32 18.24 -3.37
N GLU A 371 -15.03 19.10 -2.65
CA GLU A 371 -16.45 19.43 -2.90
C GLU A 371 -16.73 19.89 -4.34
N ARG A 372 -15.77 20.61 -4.96
CA ARG A 372 -15.92 21.16 -6.32
C ARG A 372 -16.07 20.12 -7.43
N PHE A 373 -15.71 18.88 -7.14
CA PHE A 373 -15.80 17.77 -8.08
C PHE A 373 -17.12 17.00 -7.96
N GLU A 374 -17.98 17.36 -7.01
CA GLU A 374 -19.24 16.65 -6.71
C GLU A 374 -19.05 15.13 -6.63
N PRO A 375 -18.11 14.65 -5.78
CA PRO A 375 -17.68 13.27 -5.80
C PRO A 375 -18.79 12.29 -5.39
N ASP A 376 -18.74 11.07 -5.96
CA ASP A 376 -19.55 9.95 -5.49
C ASP A 376 -19.09 9.44 -4.13
N ALA A 377 -17.77 9.40 -3.92
CA ALA A 377 -17.15 9.10 -2.65
C ALA A 377 -15.79 9.79 -2.51
N VAL A 378 -15.42 10.12 -1.27
CA VAL A 378 -14.10 10.63 -0.92
C VAL A 378 -13.47 9.69 0.11
N ILE A 379 -12.23 9.25 -0.13
CA ILE A 379 -11.44 8.49 0.83
C ILE A 379 -10.16 9.26 1.10
N ASP A 380 -9.93 9.67 2.34
CA ASP A 380 -8.66 10.23 2.74
C ASP A 380 -7.82 9.23 3.54
N LEU A 381 -6.49 9.35 3.39
CA LEU A 381 -5.51 8.47 3.99
C LEU A 381 -4.43 9.31 4.65
N ALA A 382 -4.12 8.99 5.90
CA ALA A 382 -3.10 9.71 6.63
C ALA A 382 -2.40 8.85 7.69
N THR A 383 -1.11 9.02 7.83
CA THR A 383 -0.36 8.69 9.04
C THR A 383 -0.71 9.72 10.11
N LEU A 384 -1.91 9.56 10.71
CA LEU A 384 -2.51 10.70 11.39
C LEU A 384 -2.26 10.69 12.89
N THR A 385 -2.34 9.54 13.56
CA THR A 385 -2.30 9.54 15.03
C THR A 385 -1.49 8.39 15.61
N GLY A 386 -0.63 8.71 16.58
CA GLY A 386 -0.03 7.69 17.44
C GLY A 386 -1.07 6.92 18.26
N ALA A 387 -2.22 7.53 18.55
CA ALA A 387 -3.34 6.87 19.22
C ALA A 387 -3.88 5.68 18.42
N CYS A 388 -3.92 5.75 17.10
CA CYS A 388 -4.28 4.62 16.24
C CYS A 388 -3.29 3.47 16.40
N VAL A 389 -1.99 3.76 16.44
CA VAL A 389 -0.93 2.76 16.63
C VAL A 389 -1.09 2.04 17.98
N ILE A 390 -1.39 2.79 19.05
CA ILE A 390 -1.62 2.22 20.39
C ILE A 390 -2.86 1.33 20.41
N ALA A 391 -3.94 1.75 19.72
CA ALA A 391 -5.21 1.03 19.72
C ALA A 391 -5.18 -0.25 18.87
N LEU A 392 -4.58 -0.21 17.67
CA LEU A 392 -4.71 -1.25 16.66
C LEU A 392 -3.37 -1.93 16.29
N GLY A 393 -2.25 -1.38 16.73
CA GLY A 393 -0.91 -1.88 16.35
C GLY A 393 -0.65 -1.69 14.85
N ALA A 394 0.08 -2.66 14.27
CA ALA A 394 0.55 -2.59 12.88
C ALA A 394 -0.22 -3.52 11.91
N HIS A 395 -1.38 -4.05 12.31
CA HIS A 395 -2.10 -5.02 11.49
C HIS A 395 -3.25 -4.38 10.68
N PRO A 396 -4.31 -3.84 11.27
CA PRO A 396 -5.34 -3.10 10.52
C PRO A 396 -5.06 -1.60 10.53
N SER A 397 -5.49 -0.90 9.50
CA SER A 397 -5.69 0.55 9.54
C SER A 397 -7.02 0.88 10.20
N ALA A 398 -7.14 2.04 10.87
CA ALA A 398 -8.43 2.45 11.39
C ALA A 398 -9.29 3.02 10.25
N LEU A 399 -10.56 2.62 10.21
CA LEU A 399 -11.54 3.11 9.25
C LEU A 399 -12.61 3.91 9.97
N TYR A 400 -12.83 5.14 9.52
CA TYR A 400 -13.93 6.01 9.93
C TYR A 400 -14.76 6.37 8.70
N SER A 401 -16.08 6.54 8.86
CA SER A 401 -16.93 6.96 7.75
C SER A 401 -18.22 7.58 8.25
N ASN A 402 -18.71 8.60 7.53
CA ASN A 402 -20.03 9.19 7.70
C ASN A 402 -21.12 8.43 6.92
N HIS A 403 -20.76 7.34 6.20
CA HIS A 403 -21.66 6.60 5.33
C HIS A 403 -21.43 5.08 5.42
N ASP A 404 -22.37 4.36 6.04
CA ASP A 404 -22.24 2.91 6.28
C ASP A 404 -22.05 2.05 5.04
N PRO A 405 -22.73 2.30 3.90
CA PRO A 405 -22.47 1.54 2.68
C PRO A 405 -21.02 1.69 2.19
N LEU A 406 -20.46 2.91 2.22
CA LEU A 406 -19.07 3.16 1.84
C LEU A 406 -18.09 2.42 2.76
N ALA A 407 -18.34 2.44 4.08
CA ALA A 407 -17.51 1.69 5.02
C ALA A 407 -17.50 0.19 4.69
N ARG A 408 -18.67 -0.42 4.40
CA ARG A 408 -18.75 -1.84 4.01
C ARG A 408 -18.05 -2.14 2.68
N GLU A 409 -18.11 -1.25 1.70
CA GLU A 409 -17.36 -1.42 0.43
C GLU A 409 -15.85 -1.44 0.68
N ILE A 410 -15.36 -0.56 1.56
CA ILE A 410 -13.95 -0.51 1.93
C ILE A 410 -13.54 -1.76 2.72
N GLU A 411 -14.36 -2.22 3.69
CA GLU A 411 -14.11 -3.44 4.45
C GLU A 411 -14.04 -4.67 3.52
N HIS A 412 -14.93 -4.76 2.52
CA HIS A 412 -14.91 -5.83 1.53
C HIS A 412 -13.64 -5.78 0.65
N ALA A 413 -13.26 -4.59 0.17
CA ALA A 413 -12.03 -4.42 -0.59
C ALA A 413 -10.78 -4.75 0.24
N ALA A 414 -10.77 -4.36 1.52
CA ALA A 414 -9.69 -4.65 2.46
C ALA A 414 -9.51 -6.15 2.73
N ASP A 415 -10.62 -6.91 2.84
CA ASP A 415 -10.58 -8.37 2.98
C ASP A 415 -10.02 -9.03 1.72
N HIS A 416 -10.46 -8.60 0.54
CA HIS A 416 -9.96 -9.12 -0.73
C HIS A 416 -8.46 -8.83 -0.91
N ALA A 417 -8.05 -7.58 -0.67
CA ALA A 417 -6.67 -7.14 -0.78
C ALA A 417 -5.72 -7.75 0.28
N TRP A 418 -6.26 -8.39 1.31
CA TRP A 418 -5.53 -8.76 2.52
C TRP A 418 -4.81 -7.55 3.17
N ASP A 419 -5.42 -6.36 3.03
CA ASP A 419 -4.98 -5.09 3.61
C ASP A 419 -6.06 -4.57 4.56
N ARG A 420 -6.14 -5.20 5.72
CA ARG A 420 -7.26 -5.15 6.63
C ARG A 420 -7.47 -3.78 7.26
N VAL A 421 -8.72 -3.46 7.50
CA VAL A 421 -9.15 -2.29 8.26
C VAL A 421 -9.97 -2.71 9.49
N TRP A 422 -10.10 -1.81 10.46
CA TRP A 422 -10.99 -1.96 11.57
C TRP A 422 -11.84 -0.71 11.72
N ARG A 423 -13.17 -0.87 11.68
CA ARG A 423 -14.09 0.25 11.79
C ARG A 423 -14.13 0.79 13.21
N MET A 424 -13.93 2.09 13.35
CA MET A 424 -13.92 2.84 14.60
C MET A 424 -15.18 3.72 14.68
N PRO A 425 -15.64 4.10 15.90
CA PRO A 425 -16.81 4.95 16.07
C PRO A 425 -16.54 6.40 15.61
N LEU A 426 -17.60 7.03 15.06
CA LEU A 426 -17.60 8.44 14.66
C LEU A 426 -18.89 9.10 15.22
N TRP A 427 -19.04 9.07 16.56
CA TRP A 427 -20.23 9.58 17.24
C TRP A 427 -20.09 11.07 17.60
N ASP A 428 -21.24 11.77 17.64
CA ASP A 428 -21.26 13.19 17.95
C ASP A 428 -20.77 13.50 19.36
N ASP A 429 -20.87 12.55 20.30
CA ASP A 429 -20.34 12.67 21.66
C ASP A 429 -18.86 13.09 21.69
N TYR A 430 -18.05 12.66 20.72
CA TYR A 430 -16.64 13.02 20.64
C TYR A 430 -16.40 14.44 20.09
N GLN A 431 -17.40 15.07 19.46
CA GLN A 431 -17.27 16.44 18.93
C GLN A 431 -17.10 17.47 20.05
N ASP A 432 -17.60 17.18 21.26
CA ASP A 432 -17.45 18.06 22.41
C ASP A 432 -16.00 18.26 22.84
N GLN A 433 -15.14 17.27 22.56
CA GLN A 433 -13.71 17.36 22.87
C GLN A 433 -12.96 18.36 21.97
N LEU A 434 -13.55 18.77 20.86
CA LEU A 434 -12.97 19.70 19.89
C LEU A 434 -13.42 21.16 20.12
N LYS A 435 -14.16 21.46 21.19
CA LYS A 435 -14.62 22.81 21.49
C LYS A 435 -13.45 23.74 21.78
N SER A 436 -13.49 24.94 21.25
CA SER A 436 -12.61 26.06 21.57
C SER A 436 -13.43 27.21 22.13
N SER A 437 -12.84 27.99 23.00
CA SER A 437 -13.45 29.23 23.50
C SER A 437 -13.15 30.44 22.61
N LEU A 438 -12.21 30.30 21.66
CA LEU A 438 -11.69 31.40 20.84
C LEU A 438 -11.93 31.21 19.35
N ALA A 439 -12.24 29.99 18.91
CA ALA A 439 -12.46 29.63 17.49
C ALA A 439 -13.66 28.68 17.40
N ASP A 440 -14.05 28.32 16.16
CA ASP A 440 -15.12 27.33 15.92
C ASP A 440 -14.76 25.94 16.45
N MET A 441 -13.45 25.63 16.50
CA MET A 441 -12.93 24.38 17.02
C MET A 441 -11.44 24.46 17.37
N ALA A 442 -10.98 23.52 18.20
CA ALA A 442 -9.56 23.24 18.39
C ALA A 442 -9.07 22.14 17.42
N ASN A 443 -7.77 22.14 17.11
CA ASN A 443 -7.19 21.10 16.25
C ASN A 443 -6.99 19.75 16.97
N ILE A 444 -7.06 19.70 18.30
CA ILE A 444 -6.96 18.48 19.10
C ILE A 444 -8.09 18.39 20.14
N GLY A 445 -8.49 17.13 20.46
CA GLY A 445 -9.47 16.84 21.50
C GLY A 445 -8.87 16.32 22.82
N GLY A 446 -7.56 16.50 23.03
CA GLY A 446 -6.85 15.94 24.16
C GLY A 446 -6.38 14.48 23.92
N ARG A 447 -5.80 13.87 24.97
CA ARG A 447 -5.20 12.53 24.88
C ARG A 447 -6.21 11.38 24.70
N PRO A 448 -7.36 11.34 25.42
CA PRO A 448 -8.35 10.27 25.25
C PRO A 448 -8.98 10.29 23.85
N ALA A 449 -9.14 9.09 23.24
CA ALA A 449 -9.77 8.90 21.93
C ALA A 449 -9.10 9.69 20.78
N GLY A 450 -7.79 9.92 20.83
CA GLY A 450 -7.08 10.82 19.92
C GLY A 450 -7.26 10.53 18.43
N SER A 451 -7.35 9.26 18.01
CA SER A 451 -7.64 8.90 16.62
C SER A 451 -9.10 9.19 16.24
N ILE A 452 -10.05 8.97 17.17
CA ILE A 452 -11.47 9.26 16.95
C ILE A 452 -11.71 10.76 16.84
N THR A 453 -11.14 11.57 17.76
CA THR A 453 -11.29 13.02 17.72
C THR A 453 -10.64 13.64 16.49
N ALA A 454 -9.54 13.05 15.98
CA ALA A 454 -8.95 13.44 14.70
C ALA A 454 -9.91 13.21 13.54
N ALA A 455 -10.55 12.03 13.47
CA ALA A 455 -11.57 11.74 12.48
C ALA A 455 -12.81 12.64 12.64
N CYS A 456 -13.24 12.94 13.87
CA CYS A 456 -14.30 13.89 14.15
C CYS A 456 -13.97 15.31 13.65
N PHE A 457 -12.72 15.74 13.79
CA PHE A 457 -12.27 17.01 13.21
C PHE A 457 -12.43 17.00 11.69
N LEU A 458 -11.92 15.97 10.99
CA LEU A 458 -12.02 15.84 9.54
C LEU A 458 -13.48 15.79 9.05
N SER A 459 -14.35 15.09 9.79
CA SER A 459 -15.77 14.93 9.43
C SER A 459 -16.50 16.27 9.29
N ARG A 460 -16.04 17.33 9.97
CA ARG A 460 -16.64 18.68 9.86
C ARG A 460 -16.46 19.30 8.47
N PHE A 461 -15.45 18.83 7.70
CA PHE A 461 -15.12 19.30 6.36
C PHE A 461 -15.58 18.36 5.25
N ALA A 462 -16.26 17.25 5.62
CA ALA A 462 -16.70 16.21 4.69
C ALA A 462 -18.22 15.97 4.71
N LYS A 463 -19.02 16.98 5.10
CA LYS A 463 -20.49 16.84 5.28
C LYS A 463 -21.29 16.74 3.98
N LYS A 464 -20.72 17.17 2.85
CA LYS A 464 -21.45 17.30 1.58
C LYS A 464 -21.39 16.07 0.67
N TYR A 465 -20.64 15.04 1.09
CA TYR A 465 -20.44 13.82 0.30
C TYR A 465 -20.24 12.59 1.18
N HIS A 466 -20.29 11.40 0.60
CA HIS A 466 -19.94 10.16 1.27
C HIS A 466 -18.43 10.11 1.50
N TRP A 467 -18.02 10.02 2.74
CA TRP A 467 -16.63 10.13 3.13
C TRP A 467 -16.17 8.96 4.00
N ALA A 468 -14.92 8.59 3.81
CA ALA A 468 -14.21 7.68 4.71
C ALA A 468 -12.78 8.19 4.94
N HIS A 469 -12.27 7.97 6.15
CA HIS A 469 -10.90 8.24 6.56
C HIS A 469 -10.21 6.93 6.94
N LEU A 470 -8.98 6.74 6.46
CA LEU A 470 -8.09 5.67 6.85
C LEU A 470 -6.90 6.24 7.62
N ASP A 471 -6.86 6.00 8.95
CA ASP A 471 -5.66 6.29 9.74
C ASP A 471 -4.68 5.12 9.56
N ILE A 472 -3.62 5.38 8.79
CA ILE A 472 -2.60 4.40 8.39
C ILE A 472 -1.31 4.51 9.20
N ALA A 473 -1.29 5.26 10.30
CA ALA A 473 -0.09 5.50 11.11
C ALA A 473 0.61 4.21 11.54
N GLY A 474 -0.16 3.16 11.89
CA GLY A 474 0.40 1.88 12.30
C GLY A 474 0.77 0.94 11.15
N THR A 475 0.37 1.23 9.92
CA THR A 475 0.45 0.28 8.80
C THR A 475 1.29 0.74 7.61
N ALA A 476 1.53 2.05 7.50
CA ALA A 476 2.21 2.67 6.36
C ALA A 476 3.70 2.36 6.28
N TYR A 477 4.35 2.12 7.41
CA TYR A 477 5.76 1.80 7.48
C TYR A 477 6.08 0.85 8.63
N LYS A 478 7.27 0.27 8.62
CA LYS A 478 7.87 -0.46 9.74
C LYS A 478 8.96 0.41 10.32
N GLY A 479 9.03 0.49 11.63
CA GLY A 479 10.05 1.23 12.34
C GLY A 479 11.27 0.38 12.76
N GLY A 480 12.25 1.00 13.37
CA GLY A 480 13.42 0.35 13.94
C GLY A 480 14.48 -0.06 12.92
N ARG A 481 15.18 -1.18 13.17
CA ARG A 481 16.31 -1.61 12.32
C ARG A 481 15.91 -2.01 10.89
N GLU A 482 14.70 -2.52 10.72
CA GLU A 482 14.14 -2.93 9.41
C GLU A 482 13.17 -1.89 8.88
N LYS A 483 13.41 -0.61 9.20
CA LYS A 483 12.54 0.47 8.79
C LYS A 483 12.35 0.52 7.28
N GLY A 484 11.11 0.82 6.87
CA GLY A 484 10.77 0.94 5.47
C GLY A 484 9.28 1.09 5.24
N SER A 485 8.93 1.79 4.19
CA SER A 485 7.54 1.92 3.73
C SER A 485 6.96 0.57 3.32
N THR A 486 5.70 0.31 3.67
CA THR A 486 4.97 -0.90 3.29
C THR A 486 4.22 -0.76 1.96
N GLY A 487 4.00 0.48 1.50
CA GLY A 487 3.14 0.80 0.37
C GLY A 487 1.64 0.61 0.65
N ARG A 488 1.25 0.31 1.90
CA ARG A 488 -0.16 0.25 2.29
C ARG A 488 -0.76 1.66 2.34
N PRO A 489 -2.04 1.84 1.97
CA PRO A 489 -3.02 0.83 1.58
C PRO A 489 -3.28 0.77 0.05
N VAL A 490 -2.26 0.85 -0.82
CA VAL A 490 -2.43 0.86 -2.29
C VAL A 490 -3.30 -0.31 -2.76
N SER A 491 -3.05 -1.53 -2.27
CA SER A 491 -3.81 -2.72 -2.68
C SER A 491 -5.29 -2.59 -2.36
N LEU A 492 -5.63 -2.12 -1.16
CA LEU A 492 -7.01 -1.85 -0.74
C LEU A 492 -7.68 -0.82 -1.66
N LEU A 493 -7.01 0.29 -1.95
CA LEU A 493 -7.56 1.35 -2.79
C LEU A 493 -7.85 0.86 -4.20
N VAL A 494 -6.91 0.10 -4.78
CA VAL A 494 -7.09 -0.43 -6.14
C VAL A 494 -8.26 -1.42 -6.19
N HIS A 495 -8.40 -2.32 -5.19
CA HIS A 495 -9.54 -3.23 -5.13
C HIS A 495 -10.88 -2.51 -4.92
N PHE A 496 -10.89 -1.46 -4.09
CA PHE A 496 -12.07 -0.61 -3.95
C PHE A 496 -12.51 0.00 -5.30
N LEU A 497 -11.54 0.52 -6.06
CA LEU A 497 -11.80 1.10 -7.38
C LEU A 497 -12.20 0.05 -8.42
N LEU A 498 -11.55 -1.13 -8.44
CA LEU A 498 -11.91 -2.25 -9.31
C LEU A 498 -13.35 -2.72 -9.06
N ASN A 499 -13.75 -2.84 -7.80
CA ASN A 499 -15.12 -3.22 -7.44
C ASN A 499 -16.17 -2.19 -7.90
N ARG A 500 -15.82 -0.91 -7.90
CA ARG A 500 -16.69 0.15 -8.41
C ARG A 500 -16.77 0.20 -9.92
N ALA A 501 -15.66 -0.09 -10.60
CA ALA A 501 -15.62 -0.14 -12.06
C ALA A 501 -16.42 -1.31 -12.67
N GLN A 502 -16.81 -2.31 -11.85
CA GLN A 502 -17.64 -3.44 -12.26
C GLN A 502 -19.15 -3.20 -12.06
N LYS A 503 -19.53 -2.12 -11.35
CA LYS A 503 -20.93 -1.73 -11.13
C LYS A 503 -21.46 -0.88 -12.28
#